data_e72e4064c0a0fb5ca0b3396ab821d738
#
_entry.id   e72e4064c0a0fb5ca0b3396ab821d738
#
_cell.length_a   1.000
_cell.length_b   1.000
_cell.length_c   1.000
_cell.angle_alpha   90.00
_cell.angle_beta   90.00
_cell.angle_gamma   90.00
#
_symmetry.space_group_name_H-M   'P 1'
#
loop_
_entity.id
_entity.type
_entity.pdbx_description
1 polymer ?
#
loop_
_entity_poly.entity_id
_entity_poly.type
_entity_poly.pdbx_seq_one_letter_code
_entity_poly.pdbx_strand_id
1 'polypeptide(L)'
;MIDILIMTDADAYEVAEVDKICFAVPWSEKAFHDEAENDIAIYFVARDNGKCIGYAGFWNVSGEGDITNVAVLPEYRRQGVASKIITEMIKKANELSLELLTLEVRRSNAAAQSLYNKFGFEVIGERKRYYSDNREDALIMTLKLVAEEA
;
A
#
# COMPACT_ATOMS: atom_id res chain seq x y z
N MET A 1 -0.99 -20.12 -7.42
CA MET A 1 -2.17 -19.33 -7.05
C MET A 1 -1.78 -18.27 -6.02
N ILE A 2 -2.20 -17.05 -6.23
CA ILE A 2 -1.85 -15.94 -5.36
C ILE A 2 -3.01 -15.67 -4.40
N ASP A 3 -2.73 -15.73 -3.10
CA ASP A 3 -3.69 -15.44 -2.05
C ASP A 3 -3.39 -14.07 -1.45
N ILE A 4 -4.43 -13.32 -1.15
CA ILE A 4 -4.32 -12.03 -0.45
C ILE A 4 -4.93 -12.21 0.94
N LEU A 5 -4.10 -12.00 1.96
CA LEU A 5 -4.46 -12.27 3.35
C LEU A 5 -4.17 -11.07 4.23
N ILE A 6 -4.91 -10.92 5.32
CA ILE A 6 -4.61 -9.91 6.35
C ILE A 6 -3.24 -10.25 6.96
N MET A 7 -2.36 -9.26 7.06
CA MET A 7 -1.05 -9.41 7.70
C MET A 7 -1.22 -9.65 9.20
N THR A 8 -0.46 -10.62 9.70
CA THR A 8 -0.35 -10.88 11.14
C THR A 8 1.09 -10.67 11.59
N ASP A 9 1.33 -10.70 12.90
CA ASP A 9 2.67 -10.59 13.47
C ASP A 9 3.63 -11.64 12.90
N ALA A 10 3.13 -12.84 12.61
CA ALA A 10 3.93 -13.92 12.04
C ALA A 10 4.48 -13.60 10.64
N ASP A 11 3.90 -12.65 9.93
CA ASP A 11 4.31 -12.26 8.57
C ASP A 11 5.43 -11.21 8.57
N ALA A 12 5.72 -10.57 9.71
CA ALA A 12 6.57 -9.38 9.78
C ALA A 12 7.97 -9.59 9.20
N TYR A 13 8.60 -10.73 9.46
CA TYR A 13 9.92 -11.03 8.94
C TYR A 13 9.95 -11.06 7.41
N GLU A 14 9.02 -11.80 6.81
CA GLU A 14 8.95 -11.93 5.35
C GLU A 14 8.58 -10.61 4.68
N VAL A 15 7.68 -9.84 5.29
CA VAL A 15 7.30 -8.51 4.77
C VAL A 15 8.51 -7.58 4.80
N ALA A 16 9.31 -7.61 5.88
CA ALA A 16 10.55 -6.82 5.98
C ALA A 16 11.56 -7.22 4.89
N GLU A 17 11.66 -8.50 4.55
CA GLU A 17 12.54 -8.97 3.48
C GLU A 17 12.08 -8.45 2.11
N VAL A 18 10.76 -8.43 1.85
CA VAL A 18 10.20 -7.83 0.64
C VAL A 18 10.55 -6.34 0.57
N ASP A 19 10.41 -5.65 1.69
CA ASP A 19 10.69 -4.21 1.78
C ASP A 19 12.13 -3.87 1.47
N LYS A 20 13.08 -4.67 1.95
CA LYS A 20 14.52 -4.52 1.65
C LYS A 20 14.82 -4.59 0.16
N ILE A 21 14.09 -5.44 -0.55
CA ILE A 21 14.28 -5.61 -1.99
C ILE A 21 13.64 -4.45 -2.76
N CYS A 22 12.50 -3.98 -2.31
CA CYS A 22 11.70 -3.01 -3.05
C CYS A 22 12.08 -1.54 -2.81
N PHE A 23 12.67 -1.21 -1.65
CA PHE A 23 12.89 0.19 -1.27
C PHE A 23 14.33 0.47 -0.85
N ALA A 24 14.82 1.67 -1.20
CA ALA A 24 16.15 2.13 -0.81
C ALA A 24 16.26 2.34 0.71
N VAL A 25 15.18 2.77 1.35
CA VAL A 25 15.11 2.99 2.81
C VAL A 25 13.98 2.13 3.36
N PRO A 26 14.25 0.82 3.57
CA PRO A 26 13.20 -0.10 4.02
C PRO A 26 12.88 0.07 5.50
N TRP A 27 11.68 -0.33 5.89
CA TRP A 27 11.31 -0.46 7.29
C TRP A 27 11.94 -1.73 7.88
N SER A 28 12.19 -1.70 9.17
CA SER A 28 12.73 -2.86 9.90
C SER A 28 11.65 -3.91 10.16
N GLU A 29 12.09 -5.13 10.48
CA GLU A 29 11.17 -6.18 10.93
C GLU A 29 10.38 -5.71 12.16
N LYS A 30 11.05 -5.03 13.11
CA LYS A 30 10.38 -4.49 14.31
C LYS A 30 9.25 -3.55 13.94
N ALA A 31 9.44 -2.68 12.93
CA ALA A 31 8.40 -1.77 12.48
C ALA A 31 7.17 -2.53 11.97
N PHE A 32 7.36 -3.64 11.28
CA PHE A 32 6.25 -4.46 10.80
C PHE A 32 5.56 -5.24 11.93
N HIS A 33 6.29 -5.67 12.96
CA HIS A 33 5.67 -6.21 14.17
C HIS A 33 4.78 -5.17 14.84
N ASP A 34 5.28 -3.94 14.94
CA ASP A 34 4.51 -2.83 15.53
C ASP A 34 3.25 -2.54 14.69
N GLU A 35 3.36 -2.57 13.37
CA GLU A 35 2.21 -2.36 12.48
C GLU A 35 1.15 -3.46 12.62
N ALA A 36 1.57 -4.70 12.82
CA ALA A 36 0.63 -5.81 13.02
C ALA A 36 -0.21 -5.64 14.30
N GLU A 37 0.31 -4.90 15.28
CA GLU A 37 -0.37 -4.62 16.55
C GLU A 37 -1.00 -3.22 16.59
N ASN A 38 -0.81 -2.41 15.55
CA ASN A 38 -1.31 -1.05 15.52
C ASN A 38 -2.81 -1.05 15.18
N ASP A 39 -3.63 -0.56 16.11
CA ASP A 39 -5.09 -0.58 15.98
C ASP A 39 -5.64 0.18 14.79
N ILE A 40 -4.91 1.19 14.30
CA ILE A 40 -5.34 1.96 13.12
C ILE A 40 -4.78 1.43 11.81
N ALA A 41 -3.87 0.46 11.86
CA ALA A 41 -3.20 -0.08 10.67
C ALA A 41 -3.94 -1.31 10.13
N ILE A 42 -4.05 -1.36 8.81
CA ILE A 42 -4.62 -2.51 8.10
C ILE A 42 -3.66 -2.84 6.96
N TYR A 43 -3.08 -4.02 7.01
CA TYR A 43 -2.12 -4.49 6.02
C TYR A 43 -2.58 -5.80 5.40
N PHE A 44 -2.28 -5.96 4.12
CA PHE A 44 -2.51 -7.21 3.38
C PHE A 44 -1.19 -7.73 2.85
N VAL A 45 -1.04 -9.04 2.86
CA VAL A 45 0.10 -9.73 2.26
C VAL A 45 -0.38 -10.56 1.07
N ALA A 46 0.42 -10.59 0.02
CA ALA A 46 0.20 -11.46 -1.12
C ALA A 46 1.14 -12.65 -1.00
N ARG A 47 0.60 -13.87 -1.12
CA ARG A 47 1.38 -15.10 -1.06
C ARG A 47 1.17 -15.93 -2.31
N ASP A 48 2.27 -16.43 -2.86
CA ASP A 48 2.24 -17.39 -3.96
C ASP A 48 2.70 -18.73 -3.41
N ASN A 49 1.77 -19.66 -3.26
CA ASN A 49 2.02 -20.98 -2.66
C ASN A 49 2.77 -20.87 -1.33
N GLY A 50 2.35 -19.93 -0.49
CA GLY A 50 2.90 -19.71 0.85
C GLY A 50 4.06 -18.73 0.93
N LYS A 51 4.66 -18.34 -0.20
CA LYS A 51 5.76 -17.36 -0.20
C LYS A 51 5.20 -15.94 -0.24
N CYS A 52 5.64 -15.09 0.67
CA CYS A 52 5.29 -13.66 0.65
C CYS A 52 5.96 -12.97 -0.55
N ILE A 53 5.15 -12.43 -1.45
CA ILE A 53 5.64 -11.81 -2.70
C ILE A 53 5.32 -10.33 -2.80
N GLY A 54 4.51 -9.81 -1.88
CA GLY A 54 4.14 -8.41 -1.85
C GLY A 54 3.28 -8.10 -0.64
N TYR A 55 3.09 -6.81 -0.41
CA TYR A 55 2.22 -6.33 0.65
C TYR A 55 1.79 -4.90 0.37
N ALA A 56 0.74 -4.48 1.04
CA ALA A 56 0.34 -3.08 1.09
C ALA A 56 -0.49 -2.85 2.35
N GLY A 57 -0.55 -1.60 2.77
CA GLY A 57 -1.33 -1.26 3.94
C GLY A 57 -1.70 0.20 4.01
N PHE A 58 -2.64 0.51 4.88
CA PHE A 58 -3.04 1.87 5.16
C PHE A 58 -3.37 2.05 6.64
N TRP A 59 -3.30 3.31 7.07
CA TRP A 59 -3.76 3.71 8.40
C TRP A 59 -5.11 4.39 8.27
N ASN A 60 -6.03 4.04 9.18
CA ASN A 60 -7.30 4.75 9.31
C ASN A 60 -7.10 5.91 10.27
N VAL A 61 -6.96 7.11 9.71
CA VAL A 61 -6.77 8.33 10.49
C VAL A 61 -8.05 9.16 10.40
N SER A 62 -8.86 9.08 11.43
CA SER A 62 -10.13 9.86 11.51
C SER A 62 -11.03 9.70 10.29
N GLY A 63 -11.16 8.48 9.78
CA GLY A 63 -12.03 8.18 8.64
C GLY A 63 -11.39 8.34 7.27
N GLU A 64 -10.10 8.68 7.22
CA GLU A 64 -9.33 8.76 5.98
C GLU A 64 -8.26 7.69 5.98
N GLY A 65 -8.16 6.92 4.90
CA GLY A 65 -7.15 5.88 4.77
C GLY A 65 -5.86 6.42 4.15
N ASP A 66 -4.77 6.38 4.90
CA ASP A 66 -3.45 6.82 4.45
C ASP A 66 -2.61 5.59 4.08
N ILE A 67 -2.45 5.35 2.78
CA ILE A 67 -1.68 4.20 2.28
C ILE A 67 -0.20 4.46 2.56
N THR A 68 0.40 3.58 3.35
CA THR A 68 1.80 3.74 3.76
C THR A 68 2.76 3.23 2.71
N ASN A 69 2.54 2.02 2.20
CA ASN A 69 3.38 1.41 1.18
C ASN A 69 2.60 0.43 0.33
N VAL A 70 3.06 0.23 -0.90
CA VAL A 70 2.64 -0.85 -1.80
C VAL A 70 3.90 -1.44 -2.41
N ALA A 71 4.15 -2.71 -2.20
CA ALA A 71 5.37 -3.38 -2.66
C ALA A 71 5.07 -4.74 -3.26
N VAL A 72 5.69 -5.04 -4.39
CA VAL A 72 5.65 -6.35 -5.03
C VAL A 72 7.06 -6.70 -5.47
N LEU A 73 7.50 -7.93 -5.18
CA LEU A 73 8.82 -8.39 -5.62
C LEU A 73 8.98 -8.22 -7.13
N PRO A 74 10.18 -7.82 -7.60
CA PRO A 74 10.40 -7.54 -9.03
C PRO A 74 9.95 -8.66 -9.97
N GLU A 75 10.22 -9.92 -9.63
CA GLU A 75 9.87 -11.08 -10.46
C GLU A 75 8.37 -11.34 -10.55
N TYR A 76 7.57 -10.71 -9.69
CA TYR A 76 6.11 -10.85 -9.70
C TYR A 76 5.39 -9.61 -10.24
N ARG A 77 6.14 -8.60 -10.69
CA ARG A 77 5.54 -7.38 -11.25
C ARG A 77 4.91 -7.65 -12.60
N ARG A 78 3.93 -6.82 -12.99
CA ARG A 78 3.17 -6.94 -14.23
C ARG A 78 2.32 -8.22 -14.33
N GLN A 79 1.99 -8.82 -13.19
CA GLN A 79 1.17 -10.03 -13.12
C GLN A 79 -0.14 -9.79 -12.35
N GLY A 80 -0.46 -8.54 -12.08
CA GLY A 80 -1.70 -8.17 -11.38
C GLY A 80 -1.67 -8.34 -9.87
N VAL A 81 -0.52 -8.59 -9.26
CA VAL A 81 -0.42 -8.78 -7.80
C VAL A 81 -0.81 -7.50 -7.06
N ALA A 82 -0.23 -6.36 -7.45
CA ALA A 82 -0.56 -5.07 -6.81
C ALA A 82 -2.04 -4.75 -6.98
N SER A 83 -2.62 -5.01 -8.14
CA SER A 83 -4.05 -4.80 -8.38
C SER A 83 -4.91 -5.63 -7.45
N LYS A 84 -4.54 -6.88 -7.20
CA LYS A 84 -5.26 -7.75 -6.26
C LYS A 84 -5.21 -7.21 -4.84
N ILE A 85 -4.04 -6.73 -4.40
CA ILE A 85 -3.87 -6.16 -3.06
C ILE A 85 -4.69 -4.88 -2.93
N ILE A 86 -4.60 -3.98 -3.91
CA ILE A 86 -5.34 -2.71 -3.91
C ILE A 86 -6.85 -2.96 -3.89
N THR A 87 -7.32 -3.95 -4.64
CA THR A 87 -8.74 -4.33 -4.63
C THR A 87 -9.19 -4.70 -3.21
N GLU A 88 -8.41 -5.48 -2.49
CA GLU A 88 -8.73 -5.86 -1.10
C GLU A 88 -8.67 -4.66 -0.16
N MET A 89 -7.72 -3.75 -0.37
CA MET A 89 -7.63 -2.52 0.43
C MET A 89 -8.86 -1.63 0.24
N ILE A 90 -9.30 -1.44 -1.00
CA ILE A 90 -10.49 -0.64 -1.31
C ILE A 90 -11.73 -1.27 -0.69
N LYS A 91 -11.86 -2.58 -0.82
CA LYS A 91 -12.96 -3.34 -0.22
C LYS A 91 -13.01 -3.14 1.29
N LYS A 92 -11.86 -3.26 1.95
CA LYS A 92 -11.77 -3.07 3.40
C LYS A 92 -12.07 -1.63 3.80
N ALA A 93 -11.58 -0.67 3.05
CA ALA A 93 -11.85 0.74 3.30
C ALA A 93 -13.36 1.05 3.21
N ASN A 94 -14.04 0.47 2.23
CA ASN A 94 -15.50 0.60 2.12
C ASN A 94 -16.22 -0.07 3.29
N GLU A 95 -15.78 -1.24 3.72
CA GLU A 95 -16.35 -1.93 4.89
C GLU A 95 -16.23 -1.08 6.15
N LEU A 96 -15.14 -0.33 6.28
CA LEU A 96 -14.89 0.55 7.41
C LEU A 96 -15.53 1.93 7.26
N SER A 97 -16.23 2.17 6.16
CA SER A 97 -16.89 3.45 5.84
C SER A 97 -15.91 4.63 5.80
N LEU A 98 -14.70 4.40 5.30
CA LEU A 98 -13.73 5.49 5.12
C LEU A 98 -14.19 6.42 4.00
N GLU A 99 -13.84 7.71 4.12
CA GLU A 99 -14.20 8.72 3.12
C GLU A 99 -13.32 8.65 1.87
N LEU A 100 -12.05 8.31 2.06
CA LEU A 100 -11.08 8.28 0.97
C LEU A 100 -9.88 7.41 1.33
N LEU A 101 -9.11 7.06 0.29
CA LEU A 101 -7.74 6.55 0.41
C LEU A 101 -6.80 7.54 -0.25
N THR A 102 -5.67 7.81 0.37
CA THR A 102 -4.67 8.74 -0.16
C THR A 102 -3.28 8.12 -0.06
N LEU A 103 -2.38 8.54 -0.95
CA LEU A 103 -1.00 8.04 -0.96
C LEU A 103 -0.06 9.09 -1.55
N GLU A 104 1.22 8.94 -1.26
CA GLU A 104 2.30 9.64 -1.96
C GLU A 104 2.97 8.65 -2.91
N VAL A 105 3.29 9.11 -4.12
CA VAL A 105 4.00 8.34 -5.13
C VAL A 105 5.09 9.20 -5.76
N ARG A 106 6.25 8.60 -6.04
CA ARG A 106 7.34 9.33 -6.68
C ARG A 106 6.88 9.87 -8.03
N ARG A 107 7.24 11.12 -8.30
CA ARG A 107 6.92 11.75 -9.59
C ARG A 107 7.44 10.93 -10.77
N SER A 108 8.58 10.27 -10.62
CA SER A 108 9.17 9.45 -11.68
C SER A 108 8.54 8.07 -11.84
N ASN A 109 7.71 7.64 -10.89
CA ASN A 109 7.14 6.30 -10.92
C ASN A 109 5.85 6.26 -11.75
N ALA A 110 6.01 6.30 -13.08
CA ALA A 110 4.89 6.31 -14.01
C ALA A 110 4.05 5.03 -13.93
N ALA A 111 4.69 3.89 -13.69
CA ALA A 111 3.98 2.61 -13.59
C ALA A 111 3.02 2.59 -12.41
N ALA A 112 3.46 3.07 -11.24
CA ALA A 112 2.60 3.14 -10.06
C ALA A 112 1.46 4.14 -10.24
N GLN A 113 1.76 5.31 -10.81
CA GLN A 113 0.73 6.32 -11.10
C GLN A 113 -0.35 5.76 -12.03
N SER A 114 0.06 5.05 -13.05
CA SER A 114 -0.86 4.42 -14.00
C SER A 114 -1.73 3.37 -13.33
N LEU A 115 -1.14 2.56 -12.44
CA LEU A 115 -1.84 1.57 -11.66
C LEU A 115 -2.92 2.20 -10.78
N TYR A 116 -2.55 3.23 -10.02
CA TYR A 116 -3.49 3.92 -9.14
C TYR A 116 -4.61 4.61 -9.93
N ASN A 117 -4.26 5.21 -11.06
CA ASN A 117 -5.25 5.83 -11.96
C ASN A 117 -6.32 4.84 -12.41
N LYS A 118 -5.96 3.58 -12.66
CA LYS A 118 -6.94 2.55 -13.06
C LYS A 118 -8.00 2.30 -11.99
N PHE A 119 -7.65 2.52 -10.73
CA PHE A 119 -8.58 2.36 -9.62
C PHE A 119 -9.37 3.64 -9.31
N GLY A 120 -9.09 4.73 -10.03
CA GLY A 120 -9.79 5.99 -9.84
C GLY A 120 -9.06 7.00 -8.97
N PHE A 121 -7.82 6.71 -8.55
CA PHE A 121 -7.02 7.69 -7.83
C PHE A 121 -6.66 8.85 -8.75
N GLU A 122 -6.74 10.07 -8.25
CA GLU A 122 -6.42 11.29 -8.98
C GLU A 122 -5.34 12.07 -8.24
N VAL A 123 -4.46 12.73 -9.00
CA VAL A 123 -3.45 13.63 -8.43
C VAL A 123 -4.15 14.88 -7.90
N ILE A 124 -4.00 15.17 -6.61
CA ILE A 124 -4.59 16.34 -5.98
C ILE A 124 -3.56 17.36 -5.49
N GLY A 125 -2.29 17.02 -5.53
CA GLY A 125 -1.23 17.90 -5.06
C GLY A 125 0.13 17.24 -5.16
N GLU A 126 1.13 17.90 -4.60
CA GLU A 126 2.48 17.37 -4.56
C GLU A 126 3.18 17.80 -3.28
N ARG A 127 4.21 17.00 -2.88
CA ARG A 127 5.11 17.35 -1.79
C ARG A 127 6.51 17.49 -2.37
N LYS A 128 7.05 18.70 -2.32
CA LYS A 128 8.39 18.98 -2.84
C LYS A 128 9.45 18.31 -1.98
N ARG A 129 10.44 17.68 -2.63
CA ARG A 129 11.61 17.08 -1.97
C ARG A 129 11.23 16.10 -0.87
N TYR A 130 10.18 15.32 -1.09
CA TYR A 130 9.60 14.43 -0.08
C TYR A 130 10.49 13.24 0.26
N TYR A 131 11.13 12.64 -0.76
CA TYR A 131 11.93 11.43 -0.58
C TYR A 131 13.36 11.78 -0.17
N SER A 132 13.81 11.18 0.95
CA SER A 132 15.11 11.52 1.54
C SER A 132 16.31 11.00 0.75
N ASP A 133 16.14 9.96 -0.06
CA ASP A 133 17.24 9.34 -0.80
C ASP A 133 17.77 10.21 -1.94
N ASN A 134 16.90 10.83 -2.71
CA ASN A 134 17.28 11.64 -3.88
C ASN A 134 16.55 12.99 -3.96
N ARG A 135 15.78 13.34 -2.93
CA ARG A 135 14.96 14.56 -2.85
C ARG A 135 13.93 14.70 -3.95
N GLU A 136 13.50 13.59 -4.50
CA GLU A 136 12.45 13.57 -5.51
C GLU A 136 11.13 14.07 -4.92
N ASP A 137 10.33 14.75 -5.74
CA ASP A 137 8.98 15.18 -5.37
C ASP A 137 8.06 13.97 -5.30
N ALA A 138 7.07 14.06 -4.41
CA ALA A 138 5.95 13.11 -4.39
C ALA A 138 4.72 13.74 -4.99
N LEU A 139 3.95 12.96 -5.73
CA LEU A 139 2.58 13.32 -6.11
C LEU A 139 1.66 12.75 -5.03
N ILE A 140 0.64 13.51 -4.65
CA ILE A 140 -0.41 13.05 -3.75
C ILE A 140 -1.57 12.59 -4.60
N MET A 141 -1.94 11.31 -4.48
CA MET A 141 -3.06 10.75 -5.22
C MET A 141 -4.15 10.30 -4.24
N THR A 142 -5.40 10.57 -4.57
CA THR A 142 -6.53 10.30 -3.70
C THR A 142 -7.66 9.61 -4.47
N LEU A 143 -8.23 8.59 -3.84
CA LEU A 143 -9.45 7.93 -4.29
C LEU A 143 -10.57 8.26 -3.30
N LYS A 144 -11.59 8.96 -3.77
CA LYS A 144 -12.78 9.19 -2.96
C LYS A 144 -13.63 7.92 -2.96
N LEU A 145 -14.02 7.49 -1.77
CA LEU A 145 -14.88 6.34 -1.60
C LEU A 145 -16.32 6.84 -1.52
N VAL A 146 -17.18 6.23 -2.30
CA VAL A 146 -18.58 6.63 -2.32
C VAL A 146 -19.28 5.95 -1.15
N ALA A 147 -19.75 6.75 -0.20
CA ALA A 147 -20.63 6.23 0.83
C ALA A 147 -21.90 5.72 0.14
N GLU A 148 -22.28 4.46 0.40
CA GLU A 148 -23.57 3.98 -0.08
C GLU A 148 -24.66 4.79 0.61
N GLU A 149 -25.44 5.48 -0.18
CA GLU A 149 -26.65 6.10 0.32
C GLU A 149 -27.68 4.98 0.60
N ALA A 150 -28.15 4.96 1.80
CA ALA A 150 -29.17 4.02 2.21
C ALA A 150 -30.50 4.29 1.46
#